data_354fe360b5a14909cc2b01707c917449
#
_entry.id   354fe360b5a14909cc2b01707c917449
#
_cell.length_a   1.000
_cell.length_b   1.000
_cell.length_c   1.000
_cell.angle_alpha   90.00
_cell.angle_beta   90.00
_cell.angle_gamma   90.00
#
_symmetry.space_group_name_H-M   'P 1'
#
loop_
_entity.id
_entity.type
_entity.pdbx_description
1 polymer ?
#
loop_
_entity_poly.entity_id
_entity_poly.type
_entity_poly.pdbx_seq_one_letter_code
_entity_poly.pdbx_strand_id
1 'polypeptide(L)'
;RVSRFQEKTKAKVLTFGFGEGADIRADHIVVEPEARLAKGLSFKMDYHGKSLPVRLPKVIAKHQVSAALAAAAVGIALRVNPVQIVDALVAFGPLPGRMRLVPGTKGSILLDDTYNASPASTAAALAVLCELRADRKLVILGDMLEIGEESMKRHRELAEPVVLSGAKQVVLVGHGMKHLFDELIERFGFSRQQVFWFERSGEAASFAEDMAREGDLILVKGSQGMRMERVSEKLLFDPVEAPYFLCRQSSEWKAKSSE
;
A
#
# COMPACT_ATOMS: atom_id res chain seq x y z
N ARG A 1 12.07 -12.99 -14.59
CA ARG A 1 13.56 -12.88 -14.52
C ARG A 1 14.15 -13.72 -13.40
N VAL A 2 13.56 -13.74 -12.20
CA VAL A 2 14.08 -14.51 -11.04
C VAL A 2 14.02 -16.01 -11.26
N SER A 3 13.00 -16.53 -11.94
CA SER A 3 12.88 -17.97 -12.27
C SER A 3 14.07 -18.56 -13.03
N ARG A 4 14.82 -17.73 -13.77
CA ARG A 4 16.06 -18.17 -14.46
C ARG A 4 17.23 -18.47 -13.52
N PHE A 5 17.17 -18.05 -12.24
CA PHE A 5 18.23 -18.38 -11.30
C PHE A 5 18.28 -19.86 -10.95
N GLN A 6 17.17 -20.58 -11.07
CA GLN A 6 17.18 -22.05 -10.89
C GLN A 6 18.14 -22.76 -11.83
N GLU A 7 18.38 -22.24 -13.03
CA GLU A 7 19.29 -22.81 -14.02
C GLU A 7 20.77 -22.61 -13.63
N LYS A 8 21.04 -21.71 -12.68
CA LYS A 8 22.40 -21.32 -12.25
C LYS A 8 22.80 -21.87 -10.88
N THR A 9 21.93 -22.65 -10.24
CA THR A 9 22.20 -23.21 -8.91
C THR A 9 22.05 -24.71 -8.88
N LYS A 10 22.88 -25.39 -8.04
CA LYS A 10 22.75 -26.82 -7.71
C LYS A 10 21.90 -27.03 -6.44
N ALA A 11 21.50 -25.95 -5.76
CA ALA A 11 20.66 -26.01 -4.59
C ALA A 11 19.22 -26.43 -4.96
N LYS A 12 18.50 -27.03 -4.02
CA LYS A 12 17.07 -27.27 -4.17
C LYS A 12 16.35 -25.93 -4.22
N VAL A 13 15.61 -25.70 -5.30
CA VAL A 13 14.81 -24.49 -5.49
C VAL A 13 13.38 -24.78 -5.07
N LEU A 14 12.77 -23.89 -4.29
CA LEU A 14 11.35 -23.84 -4.00
C LEU A 14 10.78 -22.55 -4.62
N THR A 15 9.77 -22.72 -5.45
CA THR A 15 9.06 -21.60 -6.09
C THR A 15 7.76 -21.32 -5.35
N PHE A 16 7.38 -20.04 -5.27
CA PHE A 16 6.10 -19.65 -4.69
C PHE A 16 5.44 -18.55 -5.52
N GLY A 17 4.12 -18.46 -5.47
CA GLY A 17 3.37 -17.43 -6.19
C GLY A 17 1.92 -17.80 -6.46
N PHE A 18 1.35 -17.19 -7.49
CA PHE A 18 -0.06 -17.36 -7.89
C PHE A 18 -0.22 -18.28 -9.10
N GLY A 19 0.86 -18.56 -9.83
CA GLY A 19 0.84 -19.39 -11.04
C GLY A 19 0.77 -20.88 -10.72
N GLU A 20 0.15 -21.66 -11.63
CA GLU A 20 -0.04 -23.12 -11.47
C GLU A 20 1.27 -23.90 -11.36
N GLY A 21 2.38 -23.38 -11.84
CA GLY A 21 3.70 -24.03 -11.77
C GLY A 21 4.50 -23.76 -10.48
N ALA A 22 3.94 -23.03 -9.50
CA ALA A 22 4.63 -22.76 -8.24
C ALA A 22 4.51 -23.97 -7.29
N ASP A 23 5.62 -24.31 -6.60
CA ASP A 23 5.61 -25.37 -5.57
C ASP A 23 4.70 -25.04 -4.39
N ILE A 24 4.61 -23.74 -4.05
CA ILE A 24 3.73 -23.20 -3.02
C ILE A 24 2.88 -22.13 -3.68
N ARG A 25 1.60 -22.40 -3.85
CA ARG A 25 0.68 -21.53 -4.59
C ARG A 25 -0.38 -20.94 -3.67
N ALA A 26 -0.71 -19.67 -3.88
CA ALA A 26 -1.94 -19.10 -3.35
C ALA A 26 -3.03 -19.11 -4.42
N ASP A 27 -4.18 -19.62 -4.04
CA ASP A 27 -5.39 -19.64 -4.86
C ASP A 27 -6.60 -19.15 -4.05
N HIS A 28 -7.71 -18.80 -4.72
CA HIS A 28 -8.94 -18.31 -4.07
C HIS A 28 -8.70 -17.19 -3.05
N ILE A 29 -7.98 -16.14 -3.48
CA ILE A 29 -7.69 -14.99 -2.62
C ILE A 29 -8.94 -14.12 -2.51
N VAL A 30 -9.45 -13.99 -1.29
CA VAL A 30 -10.65 -13.22 -0.96
C VAL A 30 -10.31 -12.17 0.08
N VAL A 31 -10.64 -10.90 -0.21
CA VAL A 31 -10.64 -9.84 0.79
C VAL A 31 -11.94 -9.97 1.58
N GLU A 32 -11.85 -10.20 2.89
CA GLU A 32 -13.01 -10.40 3.75
C GLU A 32 -13.66 -9.04 4.05
N PRO A 33 -14.92 -8.82 3.62
CA PRO A 33 -15.60 -7.57 3.89
C PRO A 33 -15.96 -7.45 5.38
N GLU A 34 -15.81 -6.26 5.94
CA GLU A 34 -16.42 -5.86 7.21
C GLU A 34 -17.27 -4.61 6.97
N ALA A 35 -18.18 -4.27 7.89
CA ALA A 35 -19.20 -3.24 7.69
C ALA A 35 -18.67 -1.90 7.16
N ARG A 36 -17.47 -1.47 7.55
CA ARG A 36 -16.79 -0.26 7.04
C ARG A 36 -15.42 -0.52 6.40
N LEU A 37 -14.77 -1.67 6.71
CA LEU A 37 -13.42 -1.98 6.24
C LEU A 37 -13.28 -3.46 5.93
N ALA A 38 -12.16 -3.84 5.27
CA ALA A 38 -11.79 -5.23 5.13
C ALA A 38 -11.29 -5.80 6.47
N LYS A 39 -11.81 -6.97 6.86
CA LYS A 39 -11.41 -7.72 8.07
C LYS A 39 -10.13 -8.52 7.88
N GLY A 40 -9.45 -8.29 6.78
CA GLY A 40 -8.31 -9.06 6.37
C GLY A 40 -8.53 -9.76 5.04
N LEU A 41 -7.72 -10.75 4.80
CA LEU A 41 -7.73 -11.54 3.56
C LEU A 41 -7.54 -13.02 3.89
N SER A 42 -8.19 -13.87 3.12
CA SER A 42 -8.03 -15.33 3.17
C SER A 42 -7.66 -15.88 1.80
N PHE A 43 -6.97 -17.01 1.78
CA PHE A 43 -6.62 -17.73 0.57
C PHE A 43 -6.38 -19.23 0.85
N LYS A 44 -6.32 -20.03 -0.19
CA LYS A 44 -5.87 -21.41 -0.11
C LYS A 44 -4.39 -21.48 -0.45
N MET A 45 -3.59 -22.08 0.43
CA MET A 45 -2.18 -22.38 0.17
C MET A 45 -2.06 -23.82 -0.28
N ASP A 46 -1.71 -24.02 -1.54
CA ASP A 46 -1.49 -25.37 -2.12
C ASP A 46 -0.01 -25.71 -2.03
N TYR A 47 0.29 -26.91 -1.53
CA TYR A 47 1.64 -27.45 -1.44
C TYR A 47 1.60 -28.99 -1.50
N HIS A 48 2.31 -29.59 -2.44
CA HIS A 48 2.37 -31.06 -2.66
C HIS A 48 0.99 -31.73 -2.67
N GLY A 49 0.02 -31.18 -3.41
CA GLY A 49 -1.33 -31.74 -3.55
C GLY A 49 -2.22 -31.56 -2.31
N LYS A 50 -1.75 -30.86 -1.29
CA LYS A 50 -2.55 -30.49 -0.11
C LYS A 50 -2.93 -29.01 -0.21
N SER A 51 -4.17 -28.69 0.15
CA SER A 51 -4.67 -27.32 0.21
C SER A 51 -5.00 -26.96 1.66
N LEU A 52 -4.37 -25.90 2.16
CA LEU A 52 -4.52 -25.39 3.51
C LEU A 52 -5.17 -24.02 3.48
N PRO A 53 -6.27 -23.78 4.26
CA PRO A 53 -6.83 -22.44 4.37
C PRO A 53 -5.90 -21.57 5.20
N VAL A 54 -5.60 -20.36 4.67
CA VAL A 54 -4.78 -19.36 5.35
C VAL A 54 -5.62 -18.09 5.52
N ARG A 55 -5.54 -17.51 6.72
CA ARG A 55 -6.17 -16.23 7.02
C ARG A 55 -5.13 -15.23 7.51
N LEU A 56 -5.17 -14.03 6.93
CA LEU A 56 -4.30 -12.90 7.26
C LEU A 56 -5.15 -11.73 7.73
N PRO A 57 -5.50 -11.65 9.02
CA PRO A 57 -6.49 -10.67 9.52
C PRO A 57 -6.02 -9.22 9.49
N LYS A 58 -4.73 -8.98 9.28
CA LYS A 58 -4.13 -7.63 9.21
C LYS A 58 -3.77 -7.20 7.81
N VAL A 59 -4.02 -8.03 6.80
CA VAL A 59 -3.61 -7.83 5.41
C VAL A 59 -4.83 -7.60 4.54
N ILE A 60 -4.81 -6.54 3.73
CA ILE A 60 -5.91 -6.20 2.82
C ILE A 60 -5.49 -6.18 1.35
N ALA A 61 -4.20 -6.12 1.09
CA ALA A 61 -3.65 -6.03 -0.26
C ALA A 61 -3.21 -7.40 -0.78
N LYS A 62 -3.80 -7.87 -1.89
CA LYS A 62 -3.52 -9.18 -2.49
C LYS A 62 -2.03 -9.39 -2.79
N HIS A 63 -1.30 -8.34 -3.18
CA HIS A 63 0.13 -8.45 -3.45
C HIS A 63 0.97 -8.80 -2.21
N GLN A 64 0.48 -8.54 -0.99
CA GLN A 64 1.15 -8.89 0.27
C GLN A 64 1.10 -10.40 0.55
N VAL A 65 0.20 -11.16 -0.10
CA VAL A 65 0.17 -12.63 -0.03
C VAL A 65 1.50 -13.23 -0.49
N SER A 66 2.19 -12.60 -1.45
CA SER A 66 3.52 -13.05 -1.89
C SER A 66 4.54 -13.10 -0.75
N ALA A 67 4.48 -12.15 0.20
CA ALA A 67 5.37 -12.14 1.36
C ALA A 67 5.02 -13.27 2.35
N ALA A 68 3.73 -13.56 2.54
CA ALA A 68 3.27 -14.68 3.35
C ALA A 68 3.71 -16.03 2.72
N LEU A 69 3.59 -16.17 1.39
CA LEU A 69 4.07 -17.35 0.67
C LEU A 69 5.60 -17.51 0.77
N ALA A 70 6.36 -16.40 0.70
CA ALA A 70 7.81 -16.45 0.91
C ALA A 70 8.17 -16.95 2.30
N ALA A 71 7.49 -16.46 3.34
CA ALA A 71 7.66 -16.96 4.72
C ALA A 71 7.30 -18.45 4.83
N ALA A 72 6.19 -18.87 4.20
CA ALA A 72 5.81 -20.28 4.15
C ALA A 72 6.86 -21.14 3.45
N ALA A 73 7.44 -20.65 2.33
CA ALA A 73 8.50 -21.37 1.61
C ALA A 73 9.75 -21.58 2.47
N VAL A 74 10.15 -20.57 3.24
CA VAL A 74 11.26 -20.71 4.20
C VAL A 74 10.92 -21.72 5.29
N GLY A 75 9.73 -21.64 5.88
CA GLY A 75 9.27 -22.60 6.89
C GLY A 75 9.29 -24.04 6.38
N ILE A 76 8.79 -24.27 5.16
CA ILE A 76 8.80 -25.59 4.50
C ILE A 76 10.22 -26.07 4.23
N ALA A 77 11.11 -25.19 3.75
CA ALA A 77 12.52 -25.51 3.53
C ALA A 77 13.22 -25.96 4.83
N LEU A 78 12.83 -25.36 5.95
CA LEU A 78 13.29 -25.71 7.29
C LEU A 78 12.53 -26.87 7.93
N ARG A 79 11.66 -27.55 7.16
CA ARG A 79 10.86 -28.70 7.61
C ARG A 79 9.88 -28.41 8.75
N VAL A 80 9.43 -27.16 8.89
CA VAL A 80 8.34 -26.82 9.82
C VAL A 80 7.04 -27.41 9.29
N ASN A 81 6.22 -27.92 10.20
CA ASN A 81 4.91 -28.50 9.83
C ASN A 81 4.05 -27.42 9.14
N PRO A 82 3.45 -27.68 7.96
CA PRO A 82 2.63 -26.71 7.24
C PRO A 82 1.45 -26.13 8.07
N VAL A 83 0.87 -26.91 9.00
CA VAL A 83 -0.18 -26.40 9.89
C VAL A 83 0.38 -25.33 10.83
N GLN A 84 1.55 -25.57 11.43
CA GLN A 84 2.22 -24.58 12.28
C GLN A 84 2.60 -23.31 11.50
N ILE A 85 2.96 -23.44 10.21
CA ILE A 85 3.21 -22.30 9.33
C ILE A 85 1.93 -21.48 9.17
N VAL A 86 0.80 -22.11 8.89
CA VAL A 86 -0.50 -21.44 8.74
C VAL A 86 -0.90 -20.74 10.03
N ASP A 87 -0.75 -21.39 11.17
CA ASP A 87 -1.05 -20.81 12.49
C ASP A 87 -0.19 -19.57 12.77
N ALA A 88 1.11 -19.64 12.44
CA ALA A 88 2.02 -18.50 12.59
C ALA A 88 1.67 -17.32 11.66
N LEU A 89 1.17 -17.60 10.45
CA LEU A 89 0.76 -16.57 9.49
C LEU A 89 -0.43 -15.73 9.96
N VAL A 90 -1.23 -16.17 10.92
CA VAL A 90 -2.30 -15.35 11.53
C VAL A 90 -1.73 -14.07 12.18
N ALA A 91 -0.51 -14.13 12.70
CA ALA A 91 0.18 -12.98 13.28
C ALA A 91 0.81 -12.05 12.21
N PHE A 92 0.93 -12.52 10.96
CA PHE A 92 1.53 -11.75 9.87
C PHE A 92 0.72 -10.48 9.60
N GLY A 93 1.43 -9.36 9.45
CA GLY A 93 0.82 -8.08 9.15
C GLY A 93 1.79 -7.16 8.44
N PRO A 94 1.27 -6.10 7.81
CA PRO A 94 2.09 -5.13 7.11
C PRO A 94 2.98 -4.35 8.08
N LEU A 95 4.20 -4.11 7.65
CA LEU A 95 5.10 -3.18 8.33
C LEU A 95 4.57 -1.75 8.21
N PRO A 96 4.99 -0.82 9.11
CA PRO A 96 4.69 0.60 8.99
C PRO A 96 5.03 1.15 7.59
N GLY A 97 4.10 1.91 7.01
CA GLY A 97 4.25 2.47 5.67
C GLY A 97 4.05 1.48 4.51
N ARG A 98 3.48 0.29 4.77
CA ARG A 98 3.27 -0.76 3.77
C ARG A 98 1.81 -1.23 3.71
N MET A 99 0.92 -0.40 3.17
CA MET A 99 -0.52 -0.69 3.04
C MET A 99 -1.18 -1.06 4.38
N ARG A 100 -0.85 -0.32 5.42
CA ARG A 100 -1.38 -0.53 6.76
C ARG A 100 -2.62 0.31 7.00
N LEU A 101 -3.69 -0.31 7.50
CA LEU A 101 -4.85 0.43 8.01
C LEU A 101 -4.53 0.97 9.41
N VAL A 102 -4.77 2.27 9.58
CA VAL A 102 -4.46 2.99 10.82
C VAL A 102 -5.62 3.89 11.20
N PRO A 103 -6.04 3.94 12.47
CA PRO A 103 -7.06 4.89 12.92
C PRO A 103 -6.64 6.34 12.64
N GLY A 104 -7.51 7.09 11.97
CA GLY A 104 -7.30 8.48 11.62
C GLY A 104 -8.10 9.45 12.47
N THR A 105 -7.71 10.71 12.42
CA THR A 105 -8.41 11.81 13.07
C THR A 105 -9.87 11.91 12.61
N LYS A 106 -10.73 12.50 13.44
CA LYS A 106 -12.15 12.75 13.15
C LYS A 106 -12.94 11.48 12.73
N GLY A 107 -12.52 10.28 13.16
CA GLY A 107 -13.17 9.03 12.78
C GLY A 107 -12.89 8.57 11.34
N SER A 108 -11.85 9.08 10.71
CA SER A 108 -11.32 8.60 9.43
C SER A 108 -10.46 7.36 9.61
N ILE A 109 -10.08 6.74 8.49
CA ILE A 109 -9.15 5.63 8.46
C ILE A 109 -8.09 5.91 7.40
N LEU A 110 -6.82 5.71 7.79
CA LEU A 110 -5.70 5.86 6.89
C LEU A 110 -5.32 4.51 6.29
N LEU A 111 -5.06 4.50 5.01
CA LEU A 111 -4.34 3.46 4.31
C LEU A 111 -2.91 3.96 4.10
N ASP A 112 -2.05 3.69 5.10
CA ASP A 112 -0.67 4.19 5.12
C ASP A 112 0.25 3.32 4.26
N ASP A 113 0.73 3.87 3.15
CA ASP A 113 1.69 3.24 2.22
C ASP A 113 2.87 4.19 1.92
N THR A 114 3.35 4.86 2.96
CA THR A 114 4.31 5.98 2.86
C THR A 114 5.78 5.56 2.81
N TYR A 115 6.08 4.26 2.82
CA TYR A 115 7.48 3.82 2.83
C TYR A 115 8.21 4.15 1.54
N ASN A 116 7.61 3.92 0.38
CA ASN A 116 8.17 4.25 -0.93
C ASN A 116 7.08 4.25 -2.01
N ALA A 117 7.36 4.83 -3.18
CA ALA A 117 6.48 4.84 -4.33
C ALA A 117 7.20 4.50 -5.63
N SER A 118 6.52 3.78 -6.50
CA SER A 118 6.86 3.56 -7.91
C SER A 118 5.56 3.51 -8.72
N PRO A 119 5.59 3.67 -10.04
CA PRO A 119 4.38 3.61 -10.86
C PRO A 119 3.53 2.37 -10.60
N ALA A 120 4.15 1.19 -10.60
CA ALA A 120 3.45 -0.07 -10.37
C ALA A 120 2.87 -0.19 -8.94
N SER A 121 3.64 0.23 -7.92
CA SER A 121 3.17 0.14 -6.53
C SER A 121 2.09 1.19 -6.23
N THR A 122 2.12 2.35 -6.87
CA THR A 122 1.10 3.39 -6.69
C THR A 122 -0.21 2.99 -7.37
N ALA A 123 -0.15 2.46 -8.59
CA ALA A 123 -1.32 1.89 -9.25
C ALA A 123 -1.94 0.73 -8.44
N ALA A 124 -1.11 -0.15 -7.86
CA ALA A 124 -1.59 -1.24 -7.00
C ALA A 124 -2.28 -0.73 -5.72
N ALA A 125 -1.76 0.34 -5.10
CA ALA A 125 -2.37 0.97 -3.92
C ALA A 125 -3.74 1.58 -4.25
N LEU A 126 -3.85 2.26 -5.39
CA LEU A 126 -5.11 2.82 -5.90
C LEU A 126 -6.13 1.72 -6.22
N ALA A 127 -5.70 0.59 -6.77
CA ALA A 127 -6.56 -0.56 -7.01
C ALA A 127 -7.10 -1.16 -5.69
N VAL A 128 -6.28 -1.25 -4.64
CA VAL A 128 -6.75 -1.67 -3.30
C VAL A 128 -7.76 -0.65 -2.76
N LEU A 129 -7.50 0.64 -2.88
CA LEU A 129 -8.46 1.67 -2.47
C LEU A 129 -9.79 1.54 -3.23
N CYS A 130 -9.77 1.18 -4.51
CA CYS A 130 -10.97 0.91 -5.30
C CYS A 130 -11.82 -0.22 -4.70
N GLU A 131 -11.20 -1.34 -4.31
CA GLU A 131 -11.87 -2.51 -3.76
C GLU A 131 -12.47 -2.28 -2.35
N LEU A 132 -11.92 -1.34 -1.57
CA LEU A 132 -12.40 -1.05 -0.22
C LEU A 132 -13.65 -0.18 -0.23
N ARG A 133 -14.54 -0.38 0.74
CA ARG A 133 -15.76 0.43 0.92
C ARG A 133 -15.51 1.55 1.91
N ALA A 134 -16.00 2.76 1.61
CA ALA A 134 -15.97 3.92 2.50
C ALA A 134 -17.03 4.93 2.06
N ASP A 135 -17.46 5.79 2.97
CA ASP A 135 -18.42 6.85 2.66
C ASP A 135 -17.80 7.86 1.68
N ARG A 136 -16.52 8.18 1.90
CA ARG A 136 -15.72 9.02 1.01
C ARG A 136 -14.28 8.50 0.95
N LYS A 137 -13.69 8.50 -0.24
CA LYS A 137 -12.30 8.13 -0.48
C LYS A 137 -11.48 9.36 -0.81
N LEU A 138 -10.33 9.51 -0.16
CA LEU A 138 -9.33 10.53 -0.42
C LEU A 138 -8.02 9.88 -0.83
N VAL A 139 -7.30 10.55 -1.72
CA VAL A 139 -5.99 10.11 -2.21
C VAL A 139 -4.98 11.23 -1.97
N ILE A 140 -3.88 10.93 -1.28
CA ILE A 140 -2.79 11.85 -1.02
C ILE A 140 -1.50 11.22 -1.55
N LEU A 141 -0.99 11.74 -2.67
CA LEU A 141 0.16 11.17 -3.36
C LEU A 141 1.33 12.15 -3.40
N GLY A 142 2.49 11.70 -2.97
CA GLY A 142 3.77 12.37 -3.18
C GLY A 142 4.51 11.81 -4.38
N ASP A 143 5.46 12.57 -4.90
CA ASP A 143 6.25 12.21 -6.07
C ASP A 143 6.82 10.79 -6.00
N MET A 144 6.91 10.20 -7.16
CA MET A 144 7.66 8.97 -7.41
C MET A 144 9.06 9.38 -7.88
N LEU A 145 10.04 9.28 -6.98
CA LEU A 145 11.43 9.62 -7.26
C LEU A 145 12.16 8.47 -7.98
N GLU A 146 13.36 8.74 -8.47
CA GLU A 146 14.25 7.74 -9.10
C GLU A 146 13.70 7.09 -10.39
N ILE A 147 12.76 7.74 -11.09
CA ILE A 147 12.19 7.23 -12.35
C ILE A 147 13.01 7.67 -13.58
N GLY A 148 13.82 8.72 -13.45
CA GLY A 148 14.60 9.28 -14.54
C GLY A 148 13.74 10.04 -15.56
N GLU A 149 14.12 9.98 -16.83
CA GLU A 149 13.51 10.75 -17.92
C GLU A 149 12.01 10.47 -18.16
N GLU A 150 11.53 9.30 -17.77
CA GLU A 150 10.12 8.96 -17.88
C GLU A 150 9.22 9.57 -16.79
N SER A 151 9.78 10.31 -15.84
CA SER A 151 9.06 10.80 -14.65
C SER A 151 7.76 11.50 -15.00
N MET A 152 7.76 12.48 -15.89
CA MET A 152 6.56 13.20 -16.32
C MET A 152 5.47 12.25 -16.84
N LYS A 153 5.83 11.34 -17.73
CA LYS A 153 4.91 10.36 -18.34
C LYS A 153 4.31 9.46 -17.26
N ARG A 154 5.15 8.92 -16.37
CA ARG A 154 4.72 7.99 -15.33
C ARG A 154 3.81 8.62 -14.27
N HIS A 155 4.00 9.90 -13.96
CA HIS A 155 3.08 10.63 -13.10
C HIS A 155 1.72 10.84 -13.78
N ARG A 156 1.69 11.24 -15.06
CA ARG A 156 0.43 11.37 -15.83
C ARG A 156 -0.34 10.07 -15.95
N GLU A 157 0.34 8.95 -16.15
CA GLU A 157 -0.27 7.62 -16.27
C GLU A 157 -1.05 7.20 -15.01
N LEU A 158 -0.84 7.84 -13.86
CA LEU A 158 -1.63 7.60 -12.64
C LEU A 158 -3.04 8.19 -12.69
N ALA A 159 -3.38 9.03 -13.67
CA ALA A 159 -4.69 9.70 -13.71
C ALA A 159 -5.84 8.68 -13.80
N GLU A 160 -5.76 7.71 -14.71
CA GLU A 160 -6.77 6.66 -14.82
C GLU A 160 -6.90 5.81 -13.54
N PRO A 161 -5.82 5.28 -12.92
CA PRO A 161 -5.89 4.64 -11.61
C PRO A 161 -6.53 5.50 -10.50
N VAL A 162 -6.26 6.81 -10.47
CA VAL A 162 -6.88 7.74 -9.52
C VAL A 162 -8.39 7.83 -9.74
N VAL A 163 -8.83 7.98 -10.97
CA VAL A 163 -10.27 8.00 -11.33
C VAL A 163 -10.94 6.69 -10.91
N LEU A 164 -10.36 5.56 -11.28
CA LEU A 164 -10.90 4.22 -10.98
C LEU A 164 -10.93 3.93 -9.48
N SER A 165 -10.07 4.56 -8.68
CA SER A 165 -10.08 4.39 -7.22
C SER A 165 -11.38 4.88 -6.56
N GLY A 166 -12.13 5.75 -7.25
CA GLY A 166 -13.34 6.39 -6.74
C GLY A 166 -13.07 7.55 -5.78
N ALA A 167 -11.85 8.07 -5.75
CA ALA A 167 -11.46 9.20 -4.92
C ALA A 167 -12.31 10.43 -5.22
N LYS A 168 -12.85 11.06 -4.19
CA LYS A 168 -13.63 12.31 -4.29
C LYS A 168 -12.75 13.54 -4.15
N GLN A 169 -11.60 13.38 -3.51
CA GLN A 169 -10.61 14.44 -3.29
C GLN A 169 -9.23 13.86 -3.50
N VAL A 170 -8.36 14.62 -4.15
CA VAL A 170 -6.99 14.24 -4.47
C VAL A 170 -6.05 15.35 -4.02
N VAL A 171 -5.08 15.02 -3.19
CA VAL A 171 -4.00 15.91 -2.75
C VAL A 171 -2.70 15.40 -3.33
N LEU A 172 -1.99 16.24 -4.03
CA LEU A 172 -0.80 15.93 -4.77
C LEU A 172 0.39 16.72 -4.22
N VAL A 173 1.52 16.08 -4.00
CA VAL A 173 2.69 16.68 -3.34
C VAL A 173 3.94 16.47 -4.18
N GLY A 174 4.60 17.58 -4.53
CA GLY A 174 5.86 17.59 -5.27
C GLY A 174 5.72 17.96 -6.73
N HIS A 175 6.86 18.23 -7.36
CA HIS A 175 6.92 18.75 -8.74
C HIS A 175 6.47 17.74 -9.79
N GLY A 176 6.78 16.45 -9.61
CA GLY A 176 6.34 15.38 -10.52
C GLY A 176 4.83 15.20 -10.49
N MET A 177 4.21 15.34 -9.32
CA MET A 177 2.76 15.25 -9.17
C MET A 177 2.00 16.43 -9.82
N LYS A 178 2.68 17.53 -10.16
CA LYS A 178 2.10 18.62 -10.94
C LYS A 178 1.60 18.14 -12.30
N HIS A 179 2.30 17.19 -12.91
CA HIS A 179 1.87 16.60 -14.18
C HIS A 179 0.60 15.76 -14.06
N LEU A 180 0.42 15.06 -12.91
CA LEU A 180 -0.83 14.36 -12.63
C LEU A 180 -1.97 15.35 -12.34
N PHE A 181 -1.69 16.45 -11.63
CA PHE A 181 -2.66 17.52 -11.38
C PHE A 181 -3.24 18.08 -12.68
N ASP A 182 -2.36 18.47 -13.62
CA ASP A 182 -2.78 19.00 -14.91
C ASP A 182 -3.58 17.96 -15.72
N GLU A 183 -3.13 16.70 -15.75
CA GLU A 183 -3.81 15.60 -16.45
C GLU A 183 -5.22 15.34 -15.90
N LEU A 184 -5.41 15.34 -14.57
CA LEU A 184 -6.71 15.13 -13.94
C LEU A 184 -7.71 16.25 -14.29
N ILE A 185 -7.26 17.50 -14.34
CA ILE A 185 -8.11 18.63 -14.69
C ILE A 185 -8.40 18.67 -16.20
N GLU A 186 -7.38 18.58 -17.04
CA GLU A 186 -7.50 18.82 -18.45
C GLU A 186 -8.16 17.66 -19.23
N ARG A 187 -7.90 16.41 -18.81
CA ARG A 187 -8.41 15.23 -19.52
C ARG A 187 -9.49 14.46 -18.80
N PHE A 188 -9.45 14.43 -17.47
CA PHE A 188 -10.40 13.64 -16.68
C PHE A 188 -11.51 14.47 -16.02
N GLY A 189 -11.53 15.79 -16.22
CA GLY A 189 -12.63 16.68 -15.83
C GLY A 189 -12.75 16.92 -14.32
N PHE A 190 -11.69 16.70 -13.56
CA PHE A 190 -11.68 17.06 -12.14
C PHE A 190 -11.72 18.59 -12.00
N SER A 191 -12.52 19.06 -11.06
CA SER A 191 -12.54 20.49 -10.73
C SER A 191 -11.37 20.88 -9.81
N ARG A 192 -11.03 22.16 -9.79
CA ARG A 192 -10.05 22.71 -8.84
C ARG A 192 -10.48 22.64 -7.38
N GLN A 193 -11.72 22.23 -7.11
CA GLN A 193 -12.23 21.94 -5.76
C GLN A 193 -12.04 20.47 -5.36
N GLN A 194 -11.62 19.62 -6.28
CA GLN A 194 -11.42 18.19 -6.06
C GLN A 194 -9.94 17.79 -6.07
N VAL A 195 -9.07 18.59 -6.75
CA VAL A 195 -7.64 18.30 -6.83
C VAL A 195 -6.86 19.50 -6.31
N PHE A 196 -5.94 19.21 -5.38
CA PHE A 196 -5.09 20.21 -4.73
C PHE A 196 -3.63 19.81 -4.93
N TRP A 197 -2.77 20.79 -5.09
CA TRP A 197 -1.34 20.56 -5.25
C TRP A 197 -0.54 21.39 -4.25
N PHE A 198 0.47 20.78 -3.66
CA PHE A 198 1.40 21.38 -2.71
C PHE A 198 2.82 21.02 -3.10
N GLU A 199 3.74 21.89 -2.81
CA GLU A 199 5.15 21.63 -3.04
C GLU A 199 5.71 20.64 -2.02
N ARG A 200 5.29 20.76 -0.76
CA ARG A 200 5.85 20.01 0.38
C ARG A 200 4.79 19.28 1.20
N SER A 201 5.21 18.14 1.76
CA SER A 201 4.32 17.28 2.57
C SER A 201 3.77 17.95 3.83
N GLY A 202 4.51 18.90 4.42
CA GLY A 202 4.05 19.64 5.60
C GLY A 202 2.82 20.52 5.35
N GLU A 203 2.79 21.20 4.20
CA GLU A 203 1.63 22.02 3.78
C GLU A 203 0.42 21.13 3.49
N ALA A 204 0.65 20.05 2.75
CA ALA A 204 -0.39 19.06 2.44
C ALA A 204 -0.95 18.40 3.70
N ALA A 205 -0.12 18.19 4.73
CA ALA A 205 -0.52 17.58 5.99
C ALA A 205 -1.58 18.40 6.73
N SER A 206 -1.34 19.71 6.88
CA SER A 206 -2.29 20.62 7.54
C SER A 206 -3.61 20.73 6.75
N PHE A 207 -3.52 20.85 5.43
CA PHE A 207 -4.69 20.87 4.56
C PHE A 207 -5.50 19.56 4.64
N ALA A 208 -4.82 18.40 4.65
CA ALA A 208 -5.47 17.11 4.74
C ALA A 208 -6.18 16.91 6.08
N GLU A 209 -5.59 17.36 7.20
CA GLU A 209 -6.22 17.32 8.52
C GLU A 209 -7.51 18.13 8.56
N ASP A 210 -7.51 19.35 8.00
CA ASP A 210 -8.70 20.19 7.94
C ASP A 210 -9.81 19.54 7.10
N MET A 211 -9.43 18.90 6.00
CA MET A 211 -10.35 18.27 5.06
C MET A 211 -10.92 16.93 5.57
N ALA A 212 -10.21 16.21 6.43
CA ALA A 212 -10.61 14.87 6.92
C ALA A 212 -11.95 14.93 7.68
N ARG A 213 -12.78 13.89 7.49
CA ARG A 213 -14.11 13.75 8.08
C ARG A 213 -14.34 12.32 8.54
N GLU A 214 -15.35 12.15 9.35
CA GLU A 214 -15.84 10.82 9.74
C GLU A 214 -16.25 10.00 8.49
N GLY A 215 -15.89 8.72 8.48
CA GLY A 215 -16.18 7.80 7.38
C GLY A 215 -15.22 7.89 6.19
N ASP A 216 -14.21 8.77 6.22
CA ASP A 216 -13.20 8.83 5.18
C ASP A 216 -12.25 7.64 5.22
N LEU A 217 -11.91 7.15 4.03
CA LEU A 217 -10.76 6.26 3.81
C LEU A 217 -9.70 7.04 3.02
N ILE A 218 -8.54 7.26 3.61
CA ILE A 218 -7.50 8.15 3.11
C ILE A 218 -6.24 7.34 2.76
N LEU A 219 -5.95 7.18 1.47
CA LEU A 219 -4.68 6.62 1.01
C LEU A 219 -3.59 7.70 1.08
N VAL A 220 -2.48 7.40 1.77
CA VAL A 220 -1.29 8.26 1.79
C VAL A 220 -0.11 7.46 1.25
N LYS A 221 0.53 7.96 0.18
CA LYS A 221 1.66 7.29 -0.48
C LYS A 221 2.61 8.28 -1.15
N GLY A 222 3.91 7.97 -1.15
CA GLY A 222 4.93 8.71 -1.87
C GLY A 222 6.30 8.07 -1.72
N SER A 223 7.27 8.53 -2.51
CA SER A 223 8.66 8.10 -2.38
C SER A 223 9.26 8.52 -1.03
N GLN A 224 10.31 7.84 -0.62
CA GLN A 224 10.94 8.04 0.68
C GLN A 224 11.35 9.51 0.92
N GLY A 225 11.92 10.19 -0.07
CA GLY A 225 12.35 11.58 0.00
C GLY A 225 11.17 12.55 0.25
N MET A 226 9.97 12.24 -0.22
CA MET A 226 8.79 13.07 -0.05
C MET A 226 8.26 13.15 1.37
N ARG A 227 8.73 12.26 2.26
CA ARG A 227 8.40 12.27 3.69
C ARG A 227 6.88 12.26 3.96
N MET A 228 6.15 11.47 3.18
CA MET A 228 4.68 11.42 3.25
C MET A 228 4.15 10.85 4.58
N GLU A 229 4.99 10.18 5.36
CA GLU A 229 4.64 9.78 6.74
C GLU A 229 4.32 10.97 7.65
N ARG A 230 4.75 12.18 7.32
CA ARG A 230 4.37 13.41 8.03
C ARG A 230 2.89 13.75 7.83
N VAL A 231 2.36 13.46 6.64
CA VAL A 231 0.93 13.58 6.36
C VAL A 231 0.15 12.56 7.19
N SER A 232 0.60 11.29 7.18
CA SER A 232 -0.02 10.25 8.01
C SER A 232 0.05 10.59 9.50
N GLU A 233 1.17 11.13 10.00
CA GLU A 233 1.35 11.52 11.41
C GLU A 233 0.34 12.59 11.83
N LYS A 234 0.12 13.60 10.97
CA LYS A 234 -0.84 14.67 11.20
C LYS A 234 -2.30 14.17 11.20
N LEU A 235 -2.55 13.13 10.41
CA LEU A 235 -3.87 12.51 10.27
C LEU A 235 -4.14 11.39 11.29
N LEU A 236 -3.18 11.01 12.16
CA LEU A 236 -3.41 9.98 13.17
C LEU A 236 -4.49 10.40 14.17
N PHE A 237 -5.28 9.42 14.64
CA PHE A 237 -6.20 9.63 15.75
C PHE A 237 -5.45 10.02 17.03
N ASP A 238 -4.37 9.31 17.34
CA ASP A 238 -3.48 9.63 18.45
C ASP A 238 -2.02 9.75 17.95
N PRO A 239 -1.46 10.96 17.87
CA PRO A 239 -0.09 11.17 17.44
C PRO A 239 0.98 10.51 18.32
N VAL A 240 0.67 10.16 19.58
CA VAL A 240 1.59 9.45 20.48
C VAL A 240 1.88 8.04 19.96
N GLU A 241 0.95 7.43 19.26
CA GLU A 241 1.10 6.11 18.65
C GLU A 241 1.88 6.10 17.32
N ALA A 242 2.32 7.25 16.82
CA ALA A 242 3.07 7.34 15.56
C ALA A 242 4.27 6.36 15.48
N PRO A 243 5.09 6.16 16.51
CA PRO A 243 6.20 5.20 16.45
C PRO A 243 5.77 3.74 16.25
N TYR A 244 4.56 3.40 16.63
CA TYR A 244 4.00 2.06 16.42
C TYR A 244 3.38 1.89 15.03
N PHE A 245 2.70 2.92 14.54
CA PHE A 245 1.94 2.83 13.29
C PHE A 245 2.75 3.22 12.05
N LEU A 246 3.64 4.21 12.15
CA LEU A 246 4.26 4.86 10.99
C LEU A 246 5.74 4.51 10.86
N CYS A 247 6.24 4.56 9.64
CA CYS A 247 7.67 4.43 9.37
C CYS A 247 8.42 5.71 9.73
N ARG A 248 9.76 5.63 9.84
CA ARG A 248 10.69 6.77 9.98
C ARG A 248 10.41 7.67 11.20
N GLN A 249 10.12 7.08 12.34
CA GLN A 249 9.80 7.80 13.58
C GLN A 249 11.00 8.05 14.50
N SER A 250 12.22 7.61 14.15
CA SER A 250 13.43 7.92 14.94
C SER A 250 13.77 9.41 14.88
N SER A 251 14.48 9.92 15.89
CA SER A 251 14.93 11.31 15.96
C SER A 251 15.74 11.73 14.73
N GLU A 252 16.59 10.84 14.22
CA GLU A 252 17.38 11.06 13.01
C GLU A 252 16.49 11.30 11.78
N TRP A 253 15.42 10.51 11.64
CA TRP A 253 14.49 10.68 10.54
C TRP A 253 13.63 11.94 10.70
N LYS A 254 13.20 12.26 11.92
CA LYS A 254 12.40 13.48 12.17
C LYS A 254 13.19 14.75 11.89
N ALA A 255 14.49 14.73 12.05
CA ALA A 255 15.38 15.88 11.76
C ALA A 255 15.63 16.11 10.26
N LYS A 256 15.40 15.12 9.38
CA LYS A 256 15.60 15.27 7.93
C LYS A 256 14.49 16.14 7.32
N SER A 257 14.86 17.07 6.43
CA SER A 257 13.91 17.80 5.58
C SER A 257 13.22 16.87 4.58
N SER A 258 12.07 17.28 4.02
CA SER A 258 11.53 16.72 2.78
C SER A 258 12.29 17.28 1.59
N GLU A 259 12.58 16.46 0.60
CA GLU A 259 13.11 16.90 -0.70
C GLU A 259 12.05 17.66 -1.51
#